data_276e7ae34e17d778b0db621859a3b50c
#
_entry.id   276e7ae34e17d778b0db621859a3b50c
#
_cell.length_a   1.000
_cell.length_b   1.000
_cell.length_c   1.000
_cell.angle_alpha   90.00
_cell.angle_beta   90.00
_cell.angle_gamma   90.00
#
_symmetry.space_group_name_H-M   'P 1'
#
loop_
_entity.id
_entity.type
_entity.pdbx_description
1 polymer ?
#
loop_
_entity_poly.entity_id
_entity_poly.type
_entity_poly.pdbx_seq_one_letter_code
_entity_poly.pdbx_strand_id
1 'polypeptide(L)'
;MMLTSISDILPQCQQESGKTGDRYYAVEPGNEDTLSSFMMIDQGEGQYTLDLWSEAHSNHYWEDRILSILDKITWSSLYATVPASFPWEKLGYRADILAHRYRFFGKLKDVPMPAMPHEDAVWMSAEGQADSLAHLLLASDPTCPGWEAARQAIGDIYQGVYGKLLKGSGLVELEGRKIGGCLLSDEFGSVLLAHIFTIPAAKRQGWARWLAAYGLHRCSSDPDQWIKASLDANNRGSYQLMTALNLQQVPELIHVCRITKESELS
;
A
#
# COMPACT_ATOMS: atom_id res chain seq x y z
N MET A 1 17.52 30.38 -4.74
CA MET A 1 17.59 29.47 -3.59
C MET A 1 17.51 28.07 -4.20
N MET A 2 18.59 27.29 -4.16
CA MET A 2 18.52 25.91 -4.69
C MET A 2 17.53 25.12 -3.81
N LEU A 3 16.54 24.49 -4.43
CA LEU A 3 15.66 23.54 -3.76
C LEU A 3 16.52 22.38 -3.29
N THR A 4 16.63 22.19 -1.99
CA THR A 4 17.35 21.06 -1.39
C THR A 4 16.53 19.80 -1.70
N SER A 5 17.13 18.82 -2.38
CA SER A 5 16.42 17.57 -2.68
C SER A 5 16.28 16.73 -1.40
N ILE A 6 15.26 15.90 -1.33
CA ILE A 6 15.07 14.97 -0.19
C ILE A 6 16.28 14.05 -0.05
N SER A 7 16.92 13.66 -1.15
CA SER A 7 18.15 12.87 -1.16
C SER A 7 19.34 13.58 -0.50
N ASP A 8 19.38 14.91 -0.54
CA ASP A 8 20.42 15.70 0.15
C ASP A 8 20.21 15.71 1.68
N ILE A 9 18.96 15.52 2.12
CA ILE A 9 18.57 15.51 3.53
C ILE A 9 18.71 14.09 4.12
N LEU A 10 18.38 13.08 3.34
CA LEU A 10 18.49 11.66 3.68
C LEU A 10 19.43 10.95 2.70
N PRO A 11 20.75 10.95 2.93
CA PRO A 11 21.72 10.33 2.01
C PRO A 11 21.50 8.84 1.74
N GLN A 12 20.85 8.12 2.68
CA GLN A 12 20.44 6.73 2.50
C GLN A 12 19.14 6.57 1.70
N CYS A 13 18.49 7.68 1.34
CA CYS A 13 17.26 7.65 0.57
C CYS A 13 17.53 7.30 -0.89
N GLN A 14 16.84 6.30 -1.40
CA GLN A 14 16.82 6.00 -2.82
C GLN A 14 15.75 6.88 -3.48
N GLN A 15 16.10 7.46 -4.63
CA GLN A 15 15.19 8.24 -5.44
C GLN A 15 14.85 7.47 -6.72
N GLU A 16 13.57 7.36 -7.02
CA GLU A 16 13.07 6.85 -8.29
C GLU A 16 12.18 7.90 -8.95
N SER A 17 12.55 8.34 -10.14
CA SER A 17 11.70 9.24 -10.93
C SER A 17 10.63 8.47 -11.70
N GLY A 18 9.37 8.79 -11.47
CA GLY A 18 8.21 8.16 -12.09
C GLY A 18 7.34 9.14 -12.87
N LYS A 19 6.36 8.63 -13.61
CA LYS A 19 5.38 9.46 -14.34
C LYS A 19 4.47 10.29 -13.43
N THR A 20 4.32 9.87 -12.18
CA THR A 20 3.44 10.48 -11.17
C THR A 20 4.20 11.34 -10.16
N GLY A 21 5.48 11.59 -10.39
CA GLY A 21 6.35 12.35 -9.50
C GLY A 21 7.57 11.56 -9.04
N ASP A 22 8.46 12.24 -8.33
CA ASP A 22 9.64 11.62 -7.76
C ASP A 22 9.27 10.92 -6.45
N ARG A 23 9.76 9.68 -6.29
CA ARG A 23 9.60 8.89 -5.07
C ARG A 23 10.92 8.83 -4.32
N TYR A 24 10.85 9.10 -3.04
CA TYR A 24 11.95 9.03 -2.11
C TYR A 24 11.66 7.96 -1.08
N TYR A 25 12.62 7.11 -0.84
CA TYR A 25 12.43 5.95 -0.01
C TYR A 25 13.65 5.63 0.80
N ALA A 26 13.45 5.24 2.06
CA ALA A 26 14.49 4.76 2.95
C ALA A 26 13.99 3.62 3.83
N VAL A 27 14.89 2.71 4.18
CA VAL A 27 14.69 1.65 5.18
C VAL A 27 15.56 1.98 6.39
N GLU A 28 15.09 1.64 7.58
CA GLU A 28 15.88 1.82 8.81
C GLU A 28 17.14 0.94 8.77
N PRO A 29 18.35 1.51 8.92
CA PRO A 29 19.59 0.76 8.85
C PRO A 29 19.72 -0.24 10.00
N GLY A 30 20.24 -1.43 9.68
CA GLY A 30 20.56 -2.47 10.68
C GLY A 30 19.36 -3.27 11.18
N ASN A 31 18.18 -3.05 10.61
CA ASN A 31 16.96 -3.72 11.00
C ASN A 31 16.41 -4.55 9.82
N GLU A 32 17.21 -5.53 9.36
CA GLU A 32 16.86 -6.40 8.22
C GLU A 32 15.58 -7.21 8.46
N ASP A 33 15.20 -7.40 9.72
CA ASP A 33 13.99 -8.14 10.12
C ASP A 33 12.78 -7.24 10.39
N THR A 34 12.93 -5.91 10.37
CA THR A 34 11.82 -5.00 10.63
C THR A 34 11.30 -4.33 9.36
N LEU A 35 10.00 -4.21 9.31
CA LEU A 35 9.27 -3.53 8.24
C LEU A 35 9.32 -2.00 8.40
N SER A 36 10.39 -1.46 8.99
CA SER A 36 10.54 -0.03 9.19
C SER A 36 11.02 0.64 7.91
N SER A 37 10.13 1.36 7.26
CA SER A 37 10.39 2.04 5.99
C SER A 37 9.62 3.34 5.88
N PHE A 38 10.22 4.30 5.21
CA PHE A 38 9.69 5.60 4.87
C PHE A 38 9.56 5.70 3.36
N MET A 39 8.45 6.23 2.88
CA MET A 39 8.26 6.60 1.49
C MET A 39 7.66 8.00 1.43
N MET A 40 8.19 8.85 0.56
CA MET A 40 7.60 10.15 0.23
C MET A 40 7.49 10.27 -1.28
N ILE A 41 6.34 10.72 -1.75
CA ILE A 41 6.06 10.97 -3.17
C ILE A 41 5.89 12.47 -3.34
N ASP A 42 6.73 13.09 -4.18
CA ASP A 42 6.55 14.45 -4.66
C ASP A 42 5.61 14.41 -5.87
N GLN A 43 4.40 14.93 -5.71
CA GLN A 43 3.36 14.98 -6.76
C GLN A 43 3.47 16.26 -7.61
N GLY A 44 4.46 17.12 -7.32
CA GLY A 44 4.61 18.42 -7.94
C GLY A 44 3.81 19.51 -7.22
N GLU A 45 4.12 20.78 -7.56
CA GLU A 45 3.43 21.97 -7.03
C GLU A 45 3.39 22.06 -5.48
N GLY A 46 4.36 21.45 -4.80
CA GLY A 46 4.43 21.40 -3.34
C GLY A 46 3.44 20.44 -2.71
N GLN A 47 2.92 19.48 -3.46
CA GLN A 47 2.03 18.43 -2.96
C GLN A 47 2.84 17.16 -2.67
N TYR A 48 2.73 16.64 -1.45
CA TYR A 48 3.46 15.46 -1.03
C TYR A 48 2.53 14.41 -0.40
N THR A 49 2.88 13.14 -0.61
CA THR A 49 2.31 12.02 0.13
C THR A 49 3.43 11.31 0.87
N LEU A 50 3.23 11.06 2.16
CA LEU A 50 4.15 10.36 3.05
C LEU A 50 3.51 9.07 3.52
N ASP A 51 4.24 7.97 3.42
CA ASP A 51 3.86 6.69 4.00
C ASP A 51 4.99 6.18 4.91
N LEU A 52 4.69 6.02 6.20
CA LEU A 52 5.61 5.54 7.21
C LEU A 52 5.16 4.17 7.70
N TRP A 53 5.92 3.13 7.36
CA TRP A 53 5.84 1.84 8.01
C TRP A 53 6.85 1.81 9.15
N SER A 54 6.39 1.66 10.39
CA SER A 54 7.25 1.48 11.53
C SER A 54 6.57 0.57 12.56
N GLU A 55 7.38 -0.18 13.29
CA GLU A 55 6.97 -0.77 14.55
C GLU A 55 7.05 0.28 15.66
N ALA A 56 6.25 0.13 16.72
CA ALA A 56 6.11 1.12 17.78
C ALA A 56 7.45 1.58 18.41
N HIS A 57 8.50 0.77 18.31
CA HIS A 57 9.82 1.08 18.86
C HIS A 57 10.68 1.96 17.92
N SER A 58 10.35 2.04 16.65
CA SER A 58 11.13 2.78 15.63
C SER A 58 10.59 4.18 15.35
N ASN A 59 9.51 4.62 15.98
CA ASN A 59 8.89 5.91 15.72
C ASN A 59 9.88 7.08 15.89
N HIS A 60 10.67 7.10 16.97
CA HIS A 60 11.66 8.15 17.22
C HIS A 60 12.73 8.28 16.14
N TYR A 61 13.11 7.15 15.51
CA TYR A 61 14.07 7.19 14.41
C TYR A 61 13.55 8.01 13.22
N TRP A 62 12.26 7.89 12.90
CA TRP A 62 11.65 8.57 11.76
C TRP A 62 11.15 9.99 12.07
N GLU A 63 10.78 10.28 13.31
CA GLU A 63 10.28 11.59 13.74
C GLU A 63 11.26 12.71 13.37
N ASP A 64 12.50 12.62 13.83
CA ASP A 64 13.53 13.65 13.56
C ASP A 64 13.84 13.80 12.07
N ARG A 65 13.79 12.69 11.32
CA ARG A 65 14.08 12.70 9.87
C ARG A 65 12.96 13.32 9.06
N ILE A 66 11.74 12.96 9.36
CA ILE A 66 10.55 13.54 8.71
C ILE A 66 10.52 15.03 8.96
N LEU A 67 10.76 15.48 10.19
CA LEU A 67 10.86 16.90 10.52
C LEU A 67 11.95 17.59 9.71
N SER A 68 13.16 17.01 9.71
CA SER A 68 14.26 17.59 8.94
C SER A 68 13.96 17.73 7.45
N ILE A 69 13.13 16.86 6.89
CA ILE A 69 12.64 16.97 5.51
C ILE A 69 11.62 18.10 5.39
N LEU A 70 10.58 18.09 6.23
CA LEU A 70 9.48 19.05 6.16
C LEU A 70 9.93 20.50 6.40
N ASP A 71 10.98 20.71 7.19
CA ASP A 71 11.59 22.04 7.44
C ASP A 71 12.36 22.57 6.23
N LYS A 72 12.83 21.70 5.36
CA LYS A 72 13.71 22.07 4.24
C LYS A 72 13.01 22.09 2.88
N ILE A 73 11.89 21.39 2.73
CA ILE A 73 11.10 21.42 1.51
C ILE A 73 10.01 22.49 1.59
N THR A 74 9.64 23.05 0.44
CA THR A 74 8.46 23.91 0.34
C THR A 74 7.27 23.05 -0.04
N TRP A 75 6.27 23.00 0.83
CA TRP A 75 5.05 22.24 0.59
C TRP A 75 3.79 23.04 0.86
N SER A 76 2.76 22.82 0.07
CA SER A 76 1.43 23.42 0.17
C SER A 76 0.38 22.43 0.69
N SER A 77 0.64 21.13 0.50
CA SER A 77 -0.25 20.06 0.90
C SER A 77 0.56 18.80 1.21
N LEU A 78 0.30 18.19 2.38
CA LEU A 78 0.90 16.94 2.80
C LEU A 78 -0.18 15.97 3.27
N TYR A 79 -0.25 14.81 2.64
CA TYR A 79 -1.03 13.67 3.11
C TYR A 79 -0.09 12.64 3.71
N ALA A 80 -0.37 12.20 4.94
CA ALA A 80 0.48 11.26 5.65
C ALA A 80 -0.28 10.02 6.08
N THR A 81 0.33 8.85 5.91
CA THR A 81 -0.13 7.56 6.44
C THR A 81 0.89 7.11 7.47
N VAL A 82 0.58 7.28 8.74
CA VAL A 82 1.53 7.14 9.85
C VAL A 82 0.89 6.41 11.04
N PRO A 83 1.70 5.84 11.96
CA PRO A 83 1.20 5.35 13.24
C PRO A 83 0.38 6.40 13.98
N ALA A 84 -0.66 5.96 14.71
CA ALA A 84 -1.53 6.86 15.47
C ALA A 84 -0.78 7.64 16.56
N SER A 85 0.32 7.10 17.04
CA SER A 85 1.21 7.74 18.03
C SER A 85 2.15 8.77 17.44
N PHE A 86 2.17 8.97 16.10
CA PHE A 86 3.09 9.94 15.47
C PHE A 86 2.78 11.35 15.98
N PRO A 87 3.76 12.08 16.55
CA PRO A 87 3.52 13.24 17.42
C PRO A 87 3.39 14.57 16.65
N TRP A 88 2.52 14.67 15.66
CA TRP A 88 2.36 15.87 14.83
C TRP A 88 2.26 17.19 15.61
N GLU A 89 1.43 17.20 16.68
CA GLU A 89 1.22 18.41 17.50
C GLU A 89 2.50 18.86 18.21
N LYS A 90 3.32 17.92 18.71
CA LYS A 90 4.61 18.27 19.33
C LYS A 90 5.59 18.88 18.34
N LEU A 91 5.36 18.64 17.07
CA LEU A 91 6.19 19.09 15.97
C LEU A 91 5.68 20.40 15.34
N GLY A 92 4.62 21.01 15.90
CA GLY A 92 4.03 22.25 15.40
C GLY A 92 3.14 22.09 14.18
N TYR A 93 2.61 20.86 13.98
CA TYR A 93 1.69 20.56 12.90
C TYR A 93 0.35 20.07 13.44
N ARG A 94 -0.72 20.42 12.74
CA ARG A 94 -2.06 19.87 12.95
C ARG A 94 -2.29 18.72 11.97
N ALA A 95 -2.81 17.61 12.47
CA ALA A 95 -3.21 16.46 11.70
C ALA A 95 -4.74 16.31 11.69
N ASP A 96 -5.38 16.54 10.55
CA ASP A 96 -6.79 16.24 10.35
C ASP A 96 -6.92 14.78 9.89
N ILE A 97 -7.44 13.90 10.74
CA ILE A 97 -7.58 12.47 10.46
C ILE A 97 -8.70 12.25 9.45
N LEU A 98 -8.36 11.65 8.32
CA LEU A 98 -9.27 11.35 7.21
C LEU A 98 -9.78 9.90 7.27
N ALA A 99 -8.91 8.97 7.69
CA ALA A 99 -9.25 7.56 7.78
C ALA A 99 -8.35 6.84 8.79
N HIS A 100 -8.82 5.67 9.22
CA HIS A 100 -8.07 4.73 10.03
C HIS A 100 -7.78 3.47 9.23
N ARG A 101 -6.56 2.93 9.37
CA ARG A 101 -6.14 1.71 8.68
C ARG A 101 -5.51 0.72 9.65
N TYR A 102 -5.65 -0.55 9.32
CA TYR A 102 -4.83 -1.62 9.86
C TYR A 102 -3.76 -2.00 8.87
N ARG A 103 -2.57 -2.29 9.38
CA ARG A 103 -1.48 -2.86 8.60
C ARG A 103 -1.22 -4.29 9.03
N PHE A 104 -0.86 -5.10 8.05
CA PHE A 104 -0.54 -6.50 8.21
C PHE A 104 0.79 -6.81 7.54
N PHE A 105 1.51 -7.74 8.11
CA PHE A 105 2.77 -8.24 7.57
C PHE A 105 2.91 -9.74 7.84
N GLY A 106 3.80 -10.39 7.09
CA GLY A 106 4.11 -11.80 7.27
C GLY A 106 5.14 -12.26 6.27
N LYS A 107 5.51 -13.54 6.36
CA LYS A 107 6.42 -14.16 5.39
C LYS A 107 5.67 -15.10 4.47
N LEU A 108 6.14 -15.23 3.22
CA LEU A 108 5.49 -16.06 2.20
C LEU A 108 5.32 -17.52 2.66
N LYS A 109 6.30 -18.07 3.39
CA LYS A 109 6.25 -19.43 3.94
C LYS A 109 5.09 -19.69 4.89
N ASP A 110 4.57 -18.64 5.53
CA ASP A 110 3.49 -18.74 6.50
C ASP A 110 2.11 -18.60 5.85
N VAL A 111 2.06 -18.22 4.56
CA VAL A 111 0.81 -18.08 3.80
C VAL A 111 0.32 -19.45 3.34
N PRO A 112 -0.83 -19.92 3.83
CA PRO A 112 -1.37 -21.21 3.42
C PRO A 112 -1.92 -21.13 2.00
N MET A 113 -1.64 -22.16 1.19
CA MET A 113 -2.20 -22.28 -0.15
C MET A 113 -3.51 -23.09 -0.10
N PRO A 114 -4.68 -22.45 -0.19
CA PRO A 114 -5.95 -23.16 -0.21
C PRO A 114 -6.19 -23.87 -1.54
N ALA A 115 -7.06 -24.88 -1.53
CA ALA A 115 -7.54 -25.45 -2.77
C ALA A 115 -8.29 -24.39 -3.61
N MET A 116 -8.20 -24.54 -4.94
CA MET A 116 -8.96 -23.70 -5.86
C MET A 116 -10.47 -23.95 -5.66
N PRO A 117 -11.28 -22.90 -5.52
CA PRO A 117 -12.71 -23.07 -5.22
C PRO A 117 -13.52 -23.79 -6.31
N HIS A 118 -13.07 -23.76 -7.56
CA HIS A 118 -13.73 -24.43 -8.69
C HIS A 118 -12.69 -24.89 -9.72
N GLU A 119 -12.79 -26.14 -10.18
CA GLU A 119 -11.81 -26.76 -11.08
C GLU A 119 -11.75 -26.13 -12.48
N ASP A 120 -12.89 -25.63 -13.00
CA ASP A 120 -12.97 -24.98 -14.31
C ASP A 120 -12.52 -23.51 -14.30
N ALA A 121 -12.08 -23.00 -13.18
CA ALA A 121 -11.63 -21.62 -13.11
C ALA A 121 -10.24 -21.45 -13.75
N VAL A 122 -10.06 -20.35 -14.47
CA VAL A 122 -8.84 -20.04 -15.19
C VAL A 122 -8.19 -18.79 -14.60
N TRP A 123 -6.92 -18.92 -14.21
CA TRP A 123 -6.10 -17.76 -13.85
C TRP A 123 -5.58 -17.07 -15.09
N MET A 124 -5.72 -15.75 -15.13
CA MET A 124 -5.20 -14.87 -16.17
C MET A 124 -4.23 -13.86 -15.56
N SER A 125 -3.07 -13.64 -16.22
CA SER A 125 -2.15 -12.57 -15.82
C SER A 125 -2.83 -11.20 -15.86
N ALA A 126 -2.42 -10.30 -14.98
CA ALA A 126 -2.86 -8.89 -15.02
C ALA A 126 -2.39 -8.15 -16.28
N GLU A 127 -1.37 -8.66 -16.99
CA GLU A 127 -0.83 -8.01 -18.19
C GLU A 127 -1.92 -7.78 -19.24
N GLY A 128 -2.08 -6.53 -19.67
CA GLY A 128 -3.12 -6.15 -20.63
C GLY A 128 -4.57 -6.17 -20.08
N GLN A 129 -4.78 -6.38 -18.76
CA GLN A 129 -6.11 -6.53 -18.17
C GLN A 129 -6.56 -5.32 -17.34
N ALA A 130 -5.92 -4.14 -17.49
CA ALA A 130 -6.20 -2.97 -16.64
C ALA A 130 -7.70 -2.59 -16.61
N ASP A 131 -8.35 -2.50 -17.76
CA ASP A 131 -9.78 -2.14 -17.82
C ASP A 131 -10.67 -3.22 -17.17
N SER A 132 -10.32 -4.50 -17.38
CA SER A 132 -11.05 -5.61 -16.74
C SER A 132 -10.94 -5.58 -15.22
N LEU A 133 -9.76 -5.26 -14.70
CA LEU A 133 -9.50 -5.14 -13.27
C LEU A 133 -10.22 -3.91 -12.70
N ALA A 134 -10.27 -2.79 -13.44
CA ALA A 134 -11.04 -1.61 -13.05
C ALA A 134 -12.56 -1.91 -12.99
N HIS A 135 -13.10 -2.65 -13.96
CA HIS A 135 -14.49 -3.11 -13.90
C HIS A 135 -14.77 -4.04 -12.71
N LEU A 136 -13.85 -4.96 -12.41
CA LEU A 136 -13.96 -5.82 -11.23
C LEU A 136 -13.89 -5.02 -9.93
N LEU A 137 -12.99 -4.05 -9.81
CA LEU A 137 -12.90 -3.16 -8.65
C LEU A 137 -14.23 -2.40 -8.46
N LEU A 138 -14.73 -1.76 -9.49
CA LEU A 138 -16.00 -1.02 -9.45
C LEU A 138 -17.18 -1.92 -9.04
N ALA A 139 -17.22 -3.15 -9.55
CA ALA A 139 -18.30 -4.08 -9.22
C ALA A 139 -18.22 -4.65 -7.81
N SER A 140 -17.04 -4.70 -7.20
CA SER A 140 -16.79 -5.35 -5.90
C SER A 140 -16.73 -4.40 -4.72
N ASP A 141 -16.34 -3.14 -4.95
CA ASP A 141 -16.17 -2.12 -3.93
C ASP A 141 -17.31 -1.10 -4.00
N PRO A 142 -18.28 -1.14 -3.07
CA PRO A 142 -19.41 -0.20 -3.04
C PRO A 142 -18.98 1.23 -2.68
N THR A 143 -17.75 1.41 -2.18
CA THR A 143 -17.21 2.75 -1.85
C THR A 143 -16.48 3.39 -3.01
N CYS A 144 -16.24 2.66 -4.10
CA CYS A 144 -15.63 3.20 -5.31
C CYS A 144 -16.60 4.19 -5.97
N PRO A 145 -16.22 5.48 -6.12
CA PRO A 145 -17.16 6.51 -6.51
C PRO A 145 -17.57 6.48 -8.00
N GLY A 146 -16.94 5.61 -8.80
CA GLY A 146 -17.28 5.43 -10.21
C GLY A 146 -16.13 4.91 -11.06
N TRP A 147 -16.40 4.80 -12.36
CA TRP A 147 -15.48 4.21 -13.33
C TRP A 147 -14.11 4.90 -13.38
N GLU A 148 -14.09 6.23 -13.41
CA GLU A 148 -12.82 6.98 -13.49
C GLU A 148 -11.95 6.76 -12.26
N ALA A 149 -12.55 6.69 -11.07
CA ALA A 149 -11.81 6.40 -9.85
C ALA A 149 -11.28 4.96 -9.84
N ALA A 150 -12.06 3.98 -10.28
CA ALA A 150 -11.61 2.60 -10.41
C ALA A 150 -10.45 2.48 -11.40
N ARG A 151 -10.59 3.13 -12.57
CA ARG A 151 -9.56 3.17 -13.60
C ARG A 151 -8.28 3.84 -13.13
N GLN A 152 -8.40 4.96 -12.40
CA GLN A 152 -7.25 5.65 -11.82
C GLN A 152 -6.53 4.75 -10.81
N ALA A 153 -7.25 4.16 -9.86
CA ALA A 153 -6.67 3.29 -8.83
C ALA A 153 -5.91 2.10 -9.44
N ILE A 154 -6.47 1.47 -10.47
CA ILE A 154 -5.78 0.39 -11.19
C ILE A 154 -4.60 0.94 -12.01
N GLY A 155 -4.78 2.09 -12.67
CA GLY A 155 -3.74 2.78 -13.43
C GLY A 155 -2.52 3.13 -12.59
N ASP A 156 -2.72 3.62 -11.38
CA ASP A 156 -1.65 3.95 -10.43
C ASP A 156 -0.75 2.75 -10.12
N ILE A 157 -1.36 1.56 -9.96
CA ILE A 157 -0.60 0.33 -9.75
C ILE A 157 0.19 -0.07 -10.99
N TYR A 158 -0.42 0.01 -12.18
CA TYR A 158 0.29 -0.28 -13.44
C TYR A 158 1.40 0.71 -13.76
N GLN A 159 1.26 1.95 -13.31
CA GLN A 159 2.29 3.00 -13.43
C GLN A 159 3.37 2.88 -12.35
N GLY A 160 3.19 1.98 -11.40
CA GLY A 160 4.15 1.71 -10.33
C GLY A 160 4.13 2.74 -9.20
N VAL A 161 3.02 3.45 -8.97
CA VAL A 161 2.90 4.40 -7.84
C VAL A 161 3.20 3.72 -6.50
N TYR A 162 2.81 2.46 -6.37
CA TYR A 162 3.07 1.64 -5.17
C TYR A 162 4.18 0.60 -5.39
N GLY A 163 5.09 0.85 -6.32
CA GLY A 163 6.12 -0.10 -6.71
C GLY A 163 5.77 -0.87 -7.99
N LYS A 164 6.71 -1.64 -8.48
CA LYS A 164 6.55 -2.39 -9.74
C LYS A 164 5.47 -3.48 -9.60
N LEU A 165 4.54 -3.54 -10.57
CA LEU A 165 3.56 -4.62 -10.65
C LEU A 165 4.25 -5.98 -10.77
N LEU A 166 3.87 -6.91 -9.91
CA LEU A 166 4.49 -8.25 -9.85
C LEU A 166 3.74 -9.27 -10.71
N LYS A 167 4.51 -10.26 -11.22
CA LYS A 167 4.00 -11.36 -12.07
C LYS A 167 2.91 -12.24 -11.43
N GLY A 168 2.78 -12.17 -10.10
CA GLY A 168 1.71 -12.81 -9.35
C GLY A 168 0.38 -12.05 -9.38
N SER A 169 0.34 -10.87 -10.00
CA SER A 169 -0.91 -10.13 -10.21
C SER A 169 -1.75 -10.76 -11.31
N GLY A 170 -3.06 -10.81 -11.11
CA GLY A 170 -3.96 -11.40 -12.10
C GLY A 170 -5.42 -11.39 -11.70
N LEU A 171 -6.22 -12.06 -12.49
CA LEU A 171 -7.64 -12.24 -12.27
C LEU A 171 -8.06 -13.68 -12.53
N VAL A 172 -9.25 -14.05 -12.05
CA VAL A 172 -9.85 -15.36 -12.30
C VAL A 172 -11.09 -15.19 -13.15
N GLU A 173 -11.17 -16.05 -14.16
CA GLU A 173 -12.35 -16.26 -14.99
C GLU A 173 -12.97 -17.63 -14.67
N LEU A 174 -14.30 -17.68 -14.55
CA LEU A 174 -15.09 -18.89 -14.40
C LEU A 174 -16.27 -18.81 -15.37
N GLU A 175 -16.41 -19.82 -16.23
CA GLU A 175 -17.48 -19.89 -17.25
C GLU A 175 -17.57 -18.63 -18.13
N GLY A 176 -16.42 -18.08 -18.55
CA GLY A 176 -16.33 -16.87 -19.37
C GLY A 176 -16.60 -15.56 -18.61
N ARG A 177 -16.78 -15.61 -17.28
CA ARG A 177 -17.02 -14.42 -16.44
C ARG A 177 -15.83 -14.16 -15.53
N LYS A 178 -15.33 -12.92 -15.53
CA LYS A 178 -14.29 -12.49 -14.58
C LYS A 178 -14.92 -12.31 -13.21
N ILE A 179 -14.42 -13.04 -12.21
CA ILE A 179 -15.05 -13.12 -10.88
C ILE A 179 -14.25 -12.45 -9.77
N GLY A 180 -12.97 -12.20 -9.99
CA GLY A 180 -12.14 -11.52 -9.01
C GLY A 180 -10.73 -11.26 -9.52
N GLY A 181 -9.98 -10.45 -8.80
CA GLY A 181 -8.61 -10.08 -9.12
C GLY A 181 -7.76 -9.84 -7.88
N CYS A 182 -6.45 -9.95 -8.09
CA CYS A 182 -5.41 -9.68 -7.11
C CYS A 182 -4.31 -8.85 -7.77
N LEU A 183 -3.93 -7.73 -7.17
CA LEU A 183 -2.84 -6.89 -7.61
C LEU A 183 -1.77 -6.80 -6.53
N LEU A 184 -0.57 -7.11 -6.92
CA LEU A 184 0.61 -7.17 -6.06
C LEU A 184 1.70 -6.29 -6.65
N SER A 185 2.36 -5.50 -5.83
CA SER A 185 3.48 -4.66 -6.24
C SER A 185 4.71 -4.93 -5.40
N ASP A 186 5.88 -4.67 -5.99
CA ASP A 186 7.15 -4.68 -5.27
C ASP A 186 7.32 -3.36 -4.55
N GLU A 187 7.11 -3.36 -3.25
CA GLU A 187 7.37 -2.23 -2.39
C GLU A 187 8.71 -2.43 -1.69
N PHE A 188 9.78 -2.02 -2.38
CA PHE A 188 11.16 -2.02 -1.84
C PHE A 188 11.63 -3.39 -1.30
N GLY A 189 11.48 -4.41 -2.15
CA GLY A 189 11.86 -5.77 -1.79
C GLY A 189 10.80 -6.51 -0.96
N SER A 190 9.69 -5.87 -0.59
CA SER A 190 8.52 -6.53 0.02
C SER A 190 7.39 -6.63 -0.99
N VAL A 191 6.57 -7.67 -0.90
CA VAL A 191 5.36 -7.79 -1.71
C VAL A 191 4.23 -7.04 -1.02
N LEU A 192 3.76 -5.95 -1.62
CA LEU A 192 2.55 -5.25 -1.20
C LEU A 192 1.31 -5.90 -1.84
N LEU A 193 0.39 -6.38 -1.01
CA LEU A 193 -0.94 -6.80 -1.43
C LEU A 193 -1.80 -5.54 -1.64
N ALA A 194 -1.68 -4.95 -2.83
CA ALA A 194 -2.24 -3.63 -3.13
C ALA A 194 -3.77 -3.67 -3.26
N HIS A 195 -4.30 -4.61 -4.05
CA HIS A 195 -5.75 -4.81 -4.19
C HIS A 195 -6.13 -6.27 -4.27
N ILE A 196 -7.24 -6.60 -3.61
CA ILE A 196 -7.96 -7.85 -3.77
C ILE A 196 -9.44 -7.57 -3.84
N PHE A 197 -10.10 -8.12 -4.82
CA PHE A 197 -11.53 -7.95 -5.00
C PHE A 197 -12.19 -9.15 -5.65
N THR A 198 -13.45 -9.38 -5.28
CA THR A 198 -14.31 -10.40 -5.87
C THR A 198 -15.69 -9.81 -6.11
N ILE A 199 -16.29 -10.11 -7.24
CA ILE A 199 -17.67 -9.66 -7.53
C ILE A 199 -18.64 -10.15 -6.44
N PRO A 200 -19.77 -9.47 -6.21
CA PRO A 200 -20.72 -9.85 -5.16
C PRO A 200 -21.19 -11.31 -5.24
N ALA A 201 -21.42 -11.84 -6.44
CA ALA A 201 -21.84 -13.23 -6.65
C ALA A 201 -20.79 -14.28 -6.25
N ALA A 202 -19.49 -13.90 -6.22
CA ALA A 202 -18.39 -14.80 -5.85
C ALA A 202 -17.93 -14.64 -4.39
N LYS A 203 -18.53 -13.69 -3.64
CA LYS A 203 -18.19 -13.47 -2.22
C LYS A 203 -18.53 -14.69 -1.36
N ARG A 204 -17.74 -14.92 -0.31
CA ARG A 204 -17.91 -16.02 0.67
C ARG A 204 -17.67 -17.43 0.14
N GLN A 205 -17.12 -17.57 -1.07
CA GLN A 205 -16.82 -18.86 -1.71
C GLN A 205 -15.33 -19.22 -1.65
N GLY A 206 -14.51 -18.45 -0.92
CA GLY A 206 -13.06 -18.69 -0.80
C GLY A 206 -12.19 -18.02 -1.86
N TRP A 207 -12.77 -17.40 -2.89
CA TRP A 207 -12.04 -16.82 -4.02
C TRP A 207 -11.00 -15.77 -3.60
N ALA A 208 -11.33 -14.83 -2.73
CA ALA A 208 -10.39 -13.81 -2.30
C ALA A 208 -9.14 -14.42 -1.62
N ARG A 209 -9.34 -15.44 -0.77
CA ARG A 209 -8.25 -16.15 -0.10
C ARG A 209 -7.38 -16.90 -1.10
N TRP A 210 -8.01 -17.60 -2.05
CA TRP A 210 -7.29 -18.33 -3.10
C TRP A 210 -6.51 -17.36 -4.00
N LEU A 211 -7.14 -16.29 -4.50
CA LEU A 211 -6.52 -15.26 -5.34
C LEU A 211 -5.27 -14.66 -4.69
N ALA A 212 -5.39 -14.26 -3.40
CA ALA A 212 -4.26 -13.70 -2.65
C ALA A 212 -3.12 -14.70 -2.51
N ALA A 213 -3.41 -15.89 -1.97
CA ALA A 213 -2.40 -16.91 -1.73
C ALA A 213 -1.73 -17.34 -3.04
N TYR A 214 -2.52 -17.62 -4.08
CA TYR A 214 -2.00 -18.03 -5.39
C TYR A 214 -1.12 -16.95 -6.02
N GLY A 215 -1.56 -15.68 -5.99
CA GLY A 215 -0.79 -14.56 -6.48
C GLY A 215 0.53 -14.39 -5.73
N LEU A 216 0.50 -14.43 -4.38
CA LEU A 216 1.67 -14.31 -3.53
C LEU A 216 2.70 -15.41 -3.82
N HIS A 217 2.30 -16.67 -3.89
CA HIS A 217 3.20 -17.77 -4.22
C HIS A 217 3.76 -17.73 -5.66
N ARG A 218 3.10 -17.00 -6.56
CA ARG A 218 3.63 -16.75 -7.92
C ARG A 218 4.59 -15.56 -8.00
N CYS A 219 4.57 -14.64 -7.03
CA CYS A 219 5.46 -13.48 -7.01
C CYS A 219 6.90 -13.85 -6.76
N SER A 220 7.13 -14.73 -5.81
CA SER A 220 8.47 -15.06 -5.32
C SER A 220 8.60 -16.55 -5.04
N SER A 221 9.79 -17.08 -5.25
CA SER A 221 10.19 -18.41 -4.78
C SER A 221 10.93 -18.35 -3.43
N ASP A 222 11.21 -17.16 -2.92
CA ASP A 222 11.83 -16.96 -1.62
C ASP A 222 10.80 -17.16 -0.51
N PRO A 223 10.93 -18.19 0.35
CA PRO A 223 10.00 -18.45 1.44
C PRO A 223 10.03 -17.36 2.51
N ASP A 224 11.13 -16.63 2.64
CA ASP A 224 11.29 -15.55 3.62
C ASP A 224 10.91 -14.17 3.07
N GLN A 225 10.38 -14.11 1.84
CA GLN A 225 9.85 -12.89 1.24
C GLN A 225 8.82 -12.22 2.15
N TRP A 226 9.03 -10.97 2.48
CA TRP A 226 8.10 -10.17 3.26
C TRP A 226 6.86 -9.79 2.44
N ILE A 227 5.72 -9.87 3.10
CA ILE A 227 4.41 -9.49 2.57
C ILE A 227 3.87 -8.37 3.45
N LYS A 228 3.33 -7.34 2.82
CA LYS A 228 2.67 -6.19 3.45
C LYS A 228 1.26 -6.04 2.92
N ALA A 229 0.36 -5.59 3.78
CA ALA A 229 -0.99 -5.17 3.38
C ALA A 229 -1.47 -4.02 4.26
N SER A 230 -2.26 -3.13 3.68
CA SER A 230 -2.91 -2.03 4.40
C SER A 230 -4.39 -1.98 4.00
N LEU A 231 -5.28 -1.91 4.97
CA LEU A 231 -6.73 -1.94 4.74
C LEU A 231 -7.46 -0.94 5.62
N ASP A 232 -8.61 -0.46 5.16
CA ASP A 232 -9.49 0.38 5.96
C ASP A 232 -9.95 -0.36 7.23
N ALA A 233 -9.89 0.31 8.39
CA ALA A 233 -10.23 -0.29 9.67
C ALA A 233 -11.68 -0.78 9.76
N ASN A 234 -12.57 -0.24 8.92
CA ASN A 234 -13.97 -0.67 8.85
C ASN A 234 -14.17 -1.87 7.91
N ASN A 235 -13.16 -2.26 7.12
CA ASN A 235 -13.27 -3.36 6.15
C ASN A 235 -13.06 -4.73 6.83
N ARG A 236 -14.11 -5.22 7.50
CA ARG A 236 -14.11 -6.52 8.18
C ARG A 236 -13.77 -7.70 7.26
N GLY A 237 -14.21 -7.63 5.98
CA GLY A 237 -13.95 -8.69 5.01
C GLY A 237 -12.46 -8.83 4.70
N SER A 238 -11.78 -7.71 4.46
CA SER A 238 -10.33 -7.68 4.25
C SER A 238 -9.57 -8.06 5.50
N TYR A 239 -10.03 -7.64 6.69
CA TYR A 239 -9.44 -8.06 7.96
C TYR A 239 -9.44 -9.59 8.12
N GLN A 240 -10.60 -10.23 7.91
CA GLN A 240 -10.72 -11.69 7.96
C GLN A 240 -9.85 -12.39 6.92
N LEU A 241 -9.69 -11.78 5.74
CA LEU A 241 -8.82 -12.30 4.70
C LEU A 241 -7.34 -12.28 5.14
N MET A 242 -6.84 -11.16 5.70
CA MET A 242 -5.45 -11.08 6.17
C MET A 242 -5.18 -12.12 7.25
N THR A 243 -6.09 -12.27 8.21
CA THR A 243 -6.00 -13.32 9.24
C THR A 243 -6.00 -14.74 8.61
N ALA A 244 -6.84 -14.98 7.61
CA ALA A 244 -6.88 -16.28 6.93
C ALA A 244 -5.63 -16.58 6.09
N LEU A 245 -4.85 -15.56 5.74
CA LEU A 245 -3.53 -15.67 5.10
C LEU A 245 -2.38 -15.79 6.12
N ASN A 246 -2.68 -15.89 7.42
CA ASN A 246 -1.72 -15.90 8.52
C ASN A 246 -0.84 -14.63 8.60
N LEU A 247 -1.31 -13.52 8.06
CA LEU A 247 -0.62 -12.24 8.23
C LEU A 247 -0.90 -11.70 9.62
N GLN A 248 0.14 -11.16 10.25
CA GLN A 248 0.07 -10.56 11.58
C GLN A 248 -0.31 -9.09 11.47
N GLN A 249 -1.21 -8.65 12.31
CA GLN A 249 -1.55 -7.24 12.40
C GLN A 249 -0.47 -6.48 13.16
N VAL A 250 -0.06 -5.33 12.64
CA VAL A 250 0.70 -4.33 13.40
C VAL A 250 -0.16 -3.89 14.59
N PRO A 251 0.36 -3.91 15.83
CA PRO A 251 -0.45 -3.61 17.02
C PRO A 251 -1.07 -2.21 17.01
N GLU A 252 -0.43 -1.28 16.33
CA GLU A 252 -0.83 0.12 16.29
C GLU A 252 -1.80 0.43 15.15
N LEU A 253 -2.80 1.26 15.45
CA LEU A 253 -3.68 1.84 14.45
C LEU A 253 -2.89 2.85 13.59
N ILE A 254 -3.21 2.89 12.31
CA ILE A 254 -2.59 3.83 11.35
C ILE A 254 -3.61 4.91 11.01
N HIS A 255 -3.16 6.15 11.06
CA HIS A 255 -3.94 7.31 10.63
C HIS A 255 -3.55 7.71 9.20
N VAL A 256 -4.53 7.93 8.37
CA VAL A 256 -4.37 8.70 7.13
C VAL A 256 -4.79 10.12 7.46
N CYS A 257 -3.86 11.06 7.35
CA CYS A 257 -4.04 12.43 7.80
C CYS A 257 -3.76 13.42 6.66
N ARG A 258 -4.44 14.56 6.73
CA ARG A 258 -4.00 15.79 6.07
C ARG A 258 -3.24 16.63 7.10
N ILE A 259 -2.04 17.05 6.76
CA ILE A 259 -1.17 17.80 7.65
C ILE A 259 -1.17 19.26 7.23
N THR A 260 -1.24 20.17 8.22
CA THR A 260 -1.18 21.64 8.05
C THR A 260 -0.23 22.24 9.08
N LYS A 261 0.43 23.36 8.74
CA LYS A 261 1.24 24.10 9.71
C LYS A 261 0.33 24.90 10.64
N GLU A 262 0.56 24.84 11.94
CA GLU A 262 -0.23 25.62 12.91
C GLU A 262 -0.15 27.14 12.65
N SER A 263 0.99 27.63 12.14
CA SER A 263 1.18 29.04 11.80
C SER A 263 0.30 29.55 10.64
N GLU A 264 -0.30 28.67 9.86
CA GLU A 264 -1.20 29.03 8.75
C GLU A 264 -2.69 29.11 9.18
N LEU A 265 -2.97 28.81 10.45
CA LEU A 265 -4.32 28.82 11.03
C LEU A 265 -4.64 30.06 11.86
N SER A 266 -3.69 31.02 11.96
CA SER A 266 -3.81 32.26 12.73
C SER A 266 -4.23 33.48 11.90
#